data_6c374ccedfaf3abbec93cc35fc4d6857
#
_entry.id   6c374ccedfaf3abbec93cc35fc4d6857
#
_cell.length_a   1.000
_cell.length_b   1.000
_cell.length_c   1.000
_cell.angle_alpha   90.00
_cell.angle_beta   90.00
_cell.angle_gamma   90.00
#
_symmetry.space_group_name_H-M   'P 1'
#
loop_
_entity.id
_entity.type
_entity.pdbx_description
1 polymer ?
#
loop_
_entity_poly.entity_id
_entity_poly.type
_entity_poly.pdbx_seq_one_letter_code
_entity_poly.pdbx_strand_id
1 'polypeptide(L)'
;MNIFTLPQSAGGVLLGVAILLTAGFLMTRLTRRLHLPNVTGYILAGILVGPYALNLIPAWLSGGMEFVTDLALSYIAFSAGRYFRIADLKRSGGKVLAVTLAEALCAAVAVTLTMIFVFRLSVPFALLLGAIGCATAPASTIMTIRQYRAKGPFVNLLLQVTALDDAVALTAFSVCTAVVNALQTGHIQFADVALPLLWNLGAVALGLALAVLLRWLAGQGHSQAHTLVLVNAVLLFLSGLCSTLGISPLLACMALGAGYVNLGGEKRLFKRMDKFSPPFLLLFFALSGLRLNIPSLATAGVIGVAYFFVRIAGKYAGASSGAALCRADPSIIKYLGLAL
;
A
#
# COMPACT_ATOMS: atom_id res chain seq x y z
N MET A 1 24.83 26.09 -0.59
CA MET A 1 25.29 26.42 0.76
C MET A 1 24.15 26.05 1.70
N ASN A 2 24.28 24.93 2.46
CA ASN A 2 23.22 24.49 3.39
C ASN A 2 23.24 25.44 4.60
N ILE A 3 22.24 26.32 4.71
CA ILE A 3 22.10 27.28 5.79
C ILE A 3 21.67 26.59 7.10
N PHE A 4 21.13 25.35 7.01
CA PHE A 4 20.61 24.60 8.15
C PHE A 4 21.00 23.11 8.04
N THR A 5 22.02 22.71 8.79
CA THR A 5 22.37 21.29 8.90
C THR A 5 21.85 20.74 10.21
N LEU A 6 20.91 19.78 10.14
CA LEU A 6 20.44 19.08 11.32
C LEU A 6 21.57 18.21 11.90
N PRO A 7 21.87 18.31 13.20
CA PRO A 7 22.90 17.49 13.83
C PRO A 7 22.47 16.02 13.87
N GLN A 8 23.44 15.10 13.75
CA GLN A 8 23.21 13.66 13.87
C GLN A 8 23.06 13.27 15.36
N SER A 9 21.95 13.69 15.94
CA SER A 9 21.61 13.52 17.36
C SER A 9 20.10 13.31 17.52
N ALA A 10 19.68 12.92 18.71
CA ALA A 10 18.24 12.82 19.04
C ALA A 10 17.50 14.14 18.81
N GLY A 11 18.10 15.26 19.12
CA GLY A 11 17.55 16.59 18.84
C GLY A 11 17.36 16.85 17.35
N GLY A 12 18.33 16.44 16.51
CA GLY A 12 18.23 16.55 15.06
C GLY A 12 17.10 15.67 14.47
N VAL A 13 16.89 14.47 15.02
CA VAL A 13 15.74 13.61 14.64
C VAL A 13 14.42 14.32 14.98
N LEU A 14 14.28 14.83 16.20
CA LEU A 14 13.06 15.52 16.62
C LEU A 14 12.76 16.76 15.75
N LEU A 15 13.77 17.57 15.45
CA LEU A 15 13.63 18.72 14.57
C LEU A 15 13.25 18.32 13.15
N GLY A 16 13.86 17.28 12.60
CA GLY A 16 13.53 16.78 11.27
C GLY A 16 12.10 16.25 11.17
N VAL A 17 11.65 15.50 12.18
CA VAL A 17 10.26 15.04 12.27
C VAL A 17 9.31 16.25 12.37
N ALA A 18 9.64 17.25 13.18
CA ALA A 18 8.82 18.45 13.31
C ALA A 18 8.74 19.24 11.98
N ILE A 19 9.85 19.34 11.23
CA ILE A 19 9.88 19.96 9.89
C ILE A 19 8.96 19.21 8.94
N LEU A 20 9.05 17.86 8.88
CA LEU A 20 8.21 17.04 8.00
C LEU A 20 6.72 17.17 8.33
N LEU A 21 6.37 17.11 9.63
CA LEU A 21 4.98 17.27 10.08
C LEU A 21 4.44 18.67 9.75
N THR A 22 5.23 19.71 9.99
CA THR A 22 4.84 21.11 9.73
C THR A 22 4.69 21.35 8.22
N ALA A 23 5.67 20.93 7.42
CA ALA A 23 5.61 21.05 5.97
C ALA A 23 4.40 20.31 5.38
N GLY A 24 4.15 19.08 5.83
CA GLY A 24 2.98 18.32 5.43
C GLY A 24 1.66 19.01 5.82
N PHE A 25 1.56 19.50 7.03
CA PHE A 25 0.39 20.25 7.48
C PHE A 25 0.14 21.53 6.65
N LEU A 26 1.17 22.30 6.37
CA LEU A 26 1.06 23.51 5.55
C LEU A 26 0.67 23.20 4.11
N MET A 27 1.29 22.18 3.53
CA MET A 27 1.01 21.76 2.16
C MET A 27 -0.43 21.24 1.99
N THR A 28 -1.03 20.63 3.01
CA THR A 28 -2.44 20.22 2.94
C THR A 28 -3.40 21.41 2.84
N ARG A 29 -3.05 22.59 3.33
CA ARG A 29 -3.87 23.79 3.14
C ARG A 29 -3.88 24.22 1.67
N LEU A 30 -2.74 24.09 0.99
CA LEU A 30 -2.61 24.40 -0.44
C LEU A 30 -3.39 23.37 -1.28
N THR A 31 -3.17 22.07 -1.05
CA THR A 31 -3.85 21.01 -1.81
C THR A 31 -5.36 21.02 -1.62
N ARG A 32 -5.86 21.38 -0.43
CA ARG A 32 -7.30 21.56 -0.21
C ARG A 32 -7.90 22.69 -1.05
N ARG A 33 -7.18 23.79 -1.24
CA ARG A 33 -7.63 24.88 -2.15
C ARG A 33 -7.70 24.42 -3.60
N LEU A 34 -6.84 23.48 -3.98
CA LEU A 34 -6.79 22.87 -5.32
C LEU A 34 -7.73 21.64 -5.45
N HIS A 35 -8.53 21.34 -4.43
CA HIS A 35 -9.41 20.15 -4.36
C HIS A 35 -8.66 18.80 -4.51
N LEU A 36 -7.37 18.78 -4.16
CA LEU A 36 -6.54 17.58 -4.21
C LEU A 36 -6.59 16.82 -2.86
N PRO A 37 -6.35 15.49 -2.88
CA PRO A 37 -6.21 14.70 -1.66
C PRO A 37 -5.05 15.19 -0.78
N ASN A 38 -5.20 15.06 0.56
CA ASN A 38 -4.15 15.42 1.51
C ASN A 38 -2.85 14.63 1.29
N VAL A 39 -2.95 13.38 0.79
CA VAL A 39 -1.80 12.54 0.42
C VAL A 39 -0.87 13.24 -0.56
N THR A 40 -1.44 13.86 -1.59
CA THR A 40 -0.67 14.67 -2.56
C THR A 40 0.11 15.77 -1.85
N GLY A 41 -0.52 16.45 -0.88
CA GLY A 41 0.15 17.47 -0.06
C GLY A 41 1.33 16.92 0.75
N TYR A 42 1.19 15.73 1.31
CA TYR A 42 2.27 15.11 2.08
C TYR A 42 3.47 14.72 1.20
N ILE A 43 3.21 14.14 0.02
CA ILE A 43 4.28 13.81 -0.94
C ILE A 43 4.98 15.08 -1.43
N LEU A 44 4.22 16.11 -1.82
CA LEU A 44 4.78 17.39 -2.25
C LEU A 44 5.57 18.07 -1.14
N ALA A 45 5.14 17.98 0.12
CA ALA A 45 5.90 18.47 1.26
C ALA A 45 7.25 17.76 1.38
N GLY A 46 7.27 16.41 1.23
CA GLY A 46 8.51 15.65 1.24
C GLY A 46 9.47 16.04 0.12
N ILE A 47 8.97 16.24 -1.10
CA ILE A 47 9.77 16.74 -2.24
C ILE A 47 10.33 18.13 -1.93
N LEU A 48 9.50 19.03 -1.37
CA LEU A 48 9.89 20.40 -1.07
C LEU A 48 11.02 20.49 -0.02
N VAL A 49 10.93 19.72 1.05
CA VAL A 49 11.97 19.70 2.10
C VAL A 49 13.12 18.76 1.78
N GLY A 50 13.01 18.01 0.69
CA GLY A 50 13.95 17.00 0.23
C GLY A 50 15.20 17.55 -0.44
N PRO A 51 16.11 16.63 -0.85
CA PRO A 51 17.45 16.96 -1.34
C PRO A 51 17.45 17.74 -2.67
N TYR A 52 16.39 17.63 -3.44
CA TYR A 52 16.28 18.28 -4.76
C TYR A 52 15.59 19.66 -4.73
N ALA A 53 15.12 20.14 -3.55
CA ALA A 53 14.53 21.46 -3.38
C ALA A 53 15.21 22.21 -2.24
N LEU A 54 14.61 22.27 -1.05
CA LEU A 54 15.14 23.04 0.07
C LEU A 54 16.29 22.34 0.82
N ASN A 55 16.48 21.05 0.64
CA ASN A 55 17.49 20.21 1.27
C ASN A 55 17.59 20.41 2.82
N LEU A 56 16.41 20.47 3.47
CA LEU A 56 16.31 20.64 4.92
C LEU A 56 16.46 19.33 5.69
N ILE A 57 16.17 18.20 5.06
CA ILE A 57 16.23 16.87 5.66
C ILE A 57 17.45 16.11 5.12
N PRO A 58 18.45 15.84 5.97
CA PRO A 58 19.66 15.15 5.55
C PRO A 58 19.40 13.65 5.28
N ALA A 59 20.23 13.04 4.41
CA ALA A 59 20.09 11.65 4.00
C ALA A 59 20.16 10.64 5.17
N TRP A 60 20.99 10.92 6.19
CA TRP A 60 21.08 10.06 7.38
C TRP A 60 19.74 9.93 8.11
N LEU A 61 18.95 11.02 8.16
CA LEU A 61 17.66 11.02 8.83
C LEU A 61 16.61 10.22 8.03
N SER A 62 16.57 10.42 6.71
CA SER A 62 15.63 9.68 5.86
C SER A 62 15.93 8.17 5.85
N GLY A 63 17.20 7.76 5.91
CA GLY A 63 17.61 6.36 6.06
C GLY A 63 17.23 5.77 7.41
N GLY A 64 17.41 6.53 8.51
CA GLY A 64 17.09 6.09 9.86
C GLY A 64 15.58 5.98 10.16
N MET A 65 14.70 6.47 9.26
CA MET A 65 13.24 6.49 9.47
C MET A 65 12.50 5.37 8.71
N GLU A 66 13.17 4.29 8.31
CA GLU A 66 12.51 3.16 7.61
C GLU A 66 11.43 2.49 8.46
N PHE A 67 11.67 2.37 9.77
CA PHE A 67 10.69 1.83 10.70
C PHE A 67 9.35 2.60 10.72
N VAL A 68 9.37 3.91 10.43
CA VAL A 68 8.14 4.73 10.32
C VAL A 68 7.32 4.28 9.12
N THR A 69 7.97 3.90 8.02
CA THR A 69 7.32 3.35 6.82
C THR A 69 6.63 2.04 7.15
N ASP A 70 7.33 1.10 7.78
CA ASP A 70 6.78 -0.21 8.16
C ASP A 70 5.62 -0.06 9.14
N LEU A 71 5.75 0.83 10.12
CA LEU A 71 4.72 1.12 11.10
C LEU A 71 3.46 1.72 10.44
N ALA A 72 3.64 2.70 9.56
CA ALA A 72 2.52 3.32 8.85
C ALA A 72 1.79 2.32 7.94
N LEU A 73 2.54 1.50 7.20
CA LEU A 73 2.00 0.43 6.37
C LEU A 73 1.23 -0.60 7.20
N SER A 74 1.74 -0.97 8.38
CA SER A 74 1.06 -1.89 9.30
C SER A 74 -0.28 -1.33 9.81
N TYR A 75 -0.35 -0.04 10.13
CA TYR A 75 -1.60 0.62 10.51
C TYR A 75 -2.61 0.68 9.35
N ILE A 76 -2.13 0.95 8.14
CA ILE A 76 -2.97 0.96 6.93
C ILE A 76 -3.53 -0.43 6.70
N ALA A 77 -2.67 -1.45 6.68
CA ALA A 77 -3.03 -2.83 6.42
C ALA A 77 -4.01 -3.38 7.48
N PHE A 78 -3.74 -3.17 8.77
CA PHE A 78 -4.67 -3.52 9.84
C PHE A 78 -6.03 -2.87 9.66
N SER A 79 -6.05 -1.56 9.34
CA SER A 79 -7.29 -0.84 9.10
C SER A 79 -8.01 -1.31 7.83
N ALA A 80 -7.30 -1.75 6.79
CA ALA A 80 -7.85 -2.35 5.58
C ALA A 80 -8.51 -3.70 5.88
N GLY A 81 -7.93 -4.48 6.78
CA GLY A 81 -8.45 -5.78 7.20
C GLY A 81 -9.91 -5.77 7.63
N ARG A 82 -10.40 -4.65 8.21
CA ARG A 82 -11.82 -4.51 8.62
C ARG A 82 -12.84 -4.64 7.50
N TYR A 83 -12.41 -4.47 6.23
CA TYR A 83 -13.27 -4.60 5.05
C TYR A 83 -13.41 -6.05 4.57
N PHE A 84 -12.59 -6.98 5.11
CA PHE A 84 -12.65 -8.42 4.86
C PHE A 84 -13.58 -9.15 5.85
N ARG A 85 -14.78 -8.64 6.02
CA ARG A 85 -15.81 -9.37 6.79
C ARG A 85 -16.34 -10.51 5.93
N ILE A 86 -16.28 -11.73 6.48
CA ILE A 86 -16.74 -12.95 5.77
C ILE A 86 -18.20 -12.82 5.31
N ALA A 87 -19.05 -12.16 6.11
CA ALA A 87 -20.43 -11.90 5.75
C ALA A 87 -20.56 -11.01 4.49
N ASP A 88 -19.71 -9.99 4.36
CA ASP A 88 -19.72 -9.06 3.23
C ASP A 88 -19.09 -9.72 1.98
N LEU A 89 -18.01 -10.51 2.17
CA LEU A 89 -17.40 -11.29 1.11
C LEU A 89 -18.38 -12.34 0.53
N LYS A 90 -19.10 -13.05 1.39
CA LYS A 90 -20.13 -14.01 0.95
C LYS A 90 -21.25 -13.33 0.15
N ARG A 91 -21.60 -12.10 0.50
CA ARG A 91 -22.59 -11.29 -0.26
C ARG A 91 -22.06 -10.83 -1.62
N SER A 92 -20.80 -10.41 -1.65
CA SER A 92 -20.13 -9.97 -2.90
C SER A 92 -19.83 -11.14 -3.84
N GLY A 93 -19.79 -12.38 -3.31
CA GLY A 93 -19.52 -13.60 -4.07
C GLY A 93 -18.15 -13.56 -4.75
N GLY A 94 -18.02 -14.21 -5.90
CA GLY A 94 -16.80 -14.21 -6.70
C GLY A 94 -16.50 -12.88 -7.41
N LYS A 95 -17.37 -11.87 -7.30
CA LYS A 95 -17.23 -10.59 -8.01
C LYS A 95 -15.96 -9.85 -7.64
N VAL A 96 -15.63 -9.78 -6.34
CA VAL A 96 -14.41 -9.10 -5.87
C VAL A 96 -13.18 -9.75 -6.48
N LEU A 97 -13.08 -11.09 -6.40
CA LEU A 97 -11.94 -11.85 -6.93
C LEU A 97 -11.83 -11.69 -8.45
N ALA A 98 -12.95 -11.83 -9.17
CA ALA A 98 -12.95 -11.71 -10.62
C ALA A 98 -12.53 -10.30 -11.08
N VAL A 99 -13.01 -9.26 -10.42
CA VAL A 99 -12.63 -7.86 -10.73
C VAL A 99 -11.16 -7.62 -10.42
N THR A 100 -10.68 -8.09 -9.25
CA THR A 100 -9.28 -7.93 -8.86
C THR A 100 -8.33 -8.63 -9.83
N LEU A 101 -8.62 -9.89 -10.19
CA LEU A 101 -7.79 -10.62 -11.15
C LEU A 101 -7.82 -9.97 -12.54
N ALA A 102 -8.99 -9.55 -13.01
CA ALA A 102 -9.12 -8.91 -14.30
C ALA A 102 -8.34 -7.60 -14.37
N GLU A 103 -8.46 -6.73 -13.35
CA GLU A 103 -7.79 -5.43 -13.35
C GLU A 103 -6.28 -5.55 -13.22
N ALA A 104 -5.80 -6.42 -12.31
CA ALA A 104 -4.38 -6.63 -12.07
C ALA A 104 -3.69 -7.25 -13.30
N LEU A 105 -4.28 -8.34 -13.85
CA LEU A 105 -3.71 -9.03 -15.00
C LEU A 105 -3.77 -8.21 -16.28
N CYS A 106 -4.87 -7.48 -16.53
CA CYS A 106 -4.94 -6.58 -17.68
C CYS A 106 -3.87 -5.49 -17.63
N ALA A 107 -3.64 -4.91 -16.44
CA ALA A 107 -2.57 -3.92 -16.26
C ALA A 107 -1.19 -4.53 -16.50
N ALA A 108 -0.90 -5.70 -15.91
CA ALA A 108 0.36 -6.39 -16.08
C ALA A 108 0.64 -6.72 -17.55
N VAL A 109 -0.34 -7.31 -18.24
CA VAL A 109 -0.22 -7.68 -19.67
C VAL A 109 -0.06 -6.44 -20.53
N ALA A 110 -0.89 -5.40 -20.35
CA ALA A 110 -0.82 -4.17 -21.13
C ALA A 110 0.56 -3.50 -21.00
N VAL A 111 1.07 -3.37 -19.77
CA VAL A 111 2.41 -2.81 -19.51
C VAL A 111 3.49 -3.68 -20.17
N THR A 112 3.48 -4.99 -19.91
CA THR A 112 4.49 -5.91 -20.44
C THR A 112 4.56 -5.85 -21.97
N LEU A 113 3.41 -5.96 -22.63
CA LEU A 113 3.35 -5.92 -24.10
C LEU A 113 3.82 -4.57 -24.65
N THR A 114 3.40 -3.47 -24.05
CA THR A 114 3.86 -2.13 -24.47
C THR A 114 5.37 -1.99 -24.32
N MET A 115 5.95 -2.45 -23.20
CA MET A 115 7.38 -2.36 -22.96
C MET A 115 8.19 -3.22 -23.93
N ILE A 116 7.69 -4.39 -24.32
CA ILE A 116 8.36 -5.26 -25.29
C ILE A 116 8.22 -4.72 -26.71
N PHE A 117 6.99 -4.47 -27.17
CA PHE A 117 6.73 -4.22 -28.59
C PHE A 117 6.93 -2.76 -29.02
N VAL A 118 6.62 -1.80 -28.13
CA VAL A 118 6.76 -0.36 -28.43
C VAL A 118 8.15 0.13 -28.06
N PHE A 119 8.60 -0.16 -26.86
CA PHE A 119 9.90 0.31 -26.34
C PHE A 119 11.05 -0.66 -26.56
N ARG A 120 10.79 -1.87 -27.06
CA ARG A 120 11.79 -2.91 -27.35
C ARG A 120 12.70 -3.22 -26.16
N LEU A 121 12.17 -3.15 -24.96
CA LEU A 121 12.89 -3.53 -23.75
C LEU A 121 13.04 -5.05 -23.67
N SER A 122 14.07 -5.51 -22.93
CA SER A 122 14.25 -6.93 -22.71
C SER A 122 13.05 -7.56 -22.03
N VAL A 123 12.70 -8.78 -22.41
CA VAL A 123 11.55 -9.53 -21.86
C VAL A 123 11.61 -9.62 -20.32
N PRO A 124 12.75 -9.95 -19.68
CA PRO A 124 12.87 -9.96 -18.23
C PRO A 124 12.49 -8.64 -17.58
N PHE A 125 12.99 -7.53 -18.11
CA PHE A 125 12.71 -6.20 -17.55
C PHE A 125 11.24 -5.79 -17.75
N ALA A 126 10.68 -6.08 -18.92
CA ALA A 126 9.28 -5.79 -19.23
C ALA A 126 8.30 -6.61 -18.35
N LEU A 127 8.60 -7.88 -18.08
CA LEU A 127 7.82 -8.74 -17.18
C LEU A 127 7.80 -8.18 -15.75
N LEU A 128 8.93 -7.76 -15.22
CA LEU A 128 9.02 -7.15 -13.89
C LEU A 128 8.26 -5.83 -13.81
N LEU A 129 8.37 -4.97 -14.83
CA LEU A 129 7.58 -3.74 -14.91
C LEU A 129 6.07 -4.01 -14.96
N GLY A 130 5.65 -5.03 -15.72
CA GLY A 130 4.26 -5.46 -15.76
C GLY A 130 3.76 -5.96 -14.40
N ALA A 131 4.54 -6.79 -13.72
CA ALA A 131 4.21 -7.30 -12.39
C ALA A 131 4.09 -6.17 -11.35
N ILE A 132 4.99 -5.18 -11.37
CA ILE A 132 4.89 -3.98 -10.52
C ILE A 132 3.65 -3.17 -10.90
N GLY A 133 3.33 -3.11 -12.21
CA GLY A 133 2.19 -2.37 -12.73
C GLY A 133 0.83 -2.88 -12.26
N CYS A 134 0.71 -4.14 -11.84
CA CYS A 134 -0.55 -4.68 -11.35
C CYS A 134 -0.91 -4.18 -9.94
N ALA A 135 0.05 -3.85 -9.08
CA ALA A 135 -0.21 -3.43 -7.71
C ALA A 135 -0.99 -2.12 -7.59
N THR A 136 -1.90 -2.02 -6.62
CA THR A 136 -2.59 -0.77 -6.23
C THR A 136 -2.25 -0.41 -4.80
N ALA A 137 -1.86 0.84 -4.55
CA ALA A 137 -1.54 1.29 -3.20
C ALA A 137 -2.82 1.57 -2.38
N PRO A 138 -3.20 0.74 -1.40
CA PRO A 138 -4.43 0.93 -0.62
C PRO A 138 -4.39 2.18 0.24
N ALA A 139 -3.20 2.64 0.61
CA ALA A 139 -2.98 3.75 1.53
C ALA A 139 -3.61 5.06 1.04
N SER A 140 -3.35 5.46 -0.20
CA SER A 140 -3.87 6.69 -0.79
C SER A 140 -5.39 6.65 -0.96
N THR A 141 -5.91 5.51 -1.42
CA THR A 141 -7.34 5.27 -1.61
C THR A 141 -8.09 5.34 -0.27
N ILE A 142 -7.60 4.66 0.77
CA ILE A 142 -8.20 4.70 2.12
C ILE A 142 -8.18 6.12 2.69
N MET A 143 -7.07 6.84 2.56
CA MET A 143 -6.98 8.23 3.06
C MET A 143 -7.91 9.18 2.32
N THR A 144 -8.04 9.04 1.00
CA THR A 144 -8.95 9.84 0.19
C THR A 144 -10.41 9.55 0.58
N ILE A 145 -10.80 8.29 0.71
CA ILE A 145 -12.14 7.89 1.17
C ILE A 145 -12.45 8.49 2.56
N ARG A 146 -11.48 8.47 3.48
CA ARG A 146 -11.64 9.07 4.82
C ARG A 146 -11.77 10.59 4.76
N GLN A 147 -10.99 11.26 3.93
CA GLN A 147 -11.01 12.71 3.76
C GLN A 147 -12.37 13.18 3.28
N TYR A 148 -12.96 12.52 2.28
CA TYR A 148 -14.25 12.85 1.72
C TYR A 148 -15.43 12.16 2.42
N ARG A 149 -15.16 11.35 3.46
CA ARG A 149 -16.18 10.57 4.21
C ARG A 149 -17.06 9.71 3.30
N ALA A 150 -16.51 9.24 2.17
CA ALA A 150 -17.24 8.45 1.21
C ALA A 150 -17.68 7.11 1.82
N LYS A 151 -18.89 6.66 1.48
CA LYS A 151 -19.50 5.42 1.97
C LYS A 151 -20.38 4.82 0.88
N GLY A 152 -20.66 3.53 0.99
CA GLY A 152 -21.61 2.83 0.13
C GLY A 152 -21.04 1.56 -0.50
N PRO A 153 -21.86 0.85 -1.30
CA PRO A 153 -21.46 -0.42 -1.93
C PRO A 153 -20.21 -0.27 -2.82
N PHE A 154 -20.13 0.83 -3.59
CA PHE A 154 -18.97 1.15 -4.42
C PHE A 154 -17.68 1.24 -3.60
N VAL A 155 -17.70 1.99 -2.48
CA VAL A 155 -16.53 2.16 -1.60
C VAL A 155 -16.12 0.85 -0.96
N ASN A 156 -17.08 0.04 -0.54
CA ASN A 156 -16.79 -1.28 0.04
C ASN A 156 -16.12 -2.20 -1.00
N LEU A 157 -16.65 -2.25 -2.22
CA LEU A 157 -16.05 -3.02 -3.30
C LEU A 157 -14.65 -2.52 -3.65
N LEU A 158 -14.48 -1.20 -3.82
CA LEU A 158 -13.17 -0.59 -4.09
C LEU A 158 -12.12 -1.00 -3.05
N LEU A 159 -12.47 -0.92 -1.76
CA LEU A 159 -11.56 -1.26 -0.67
C LEU A 159 -11.25 -2.76 -0.60
N GLN A 160 -12.22 -3.62 -0.93
CA GLN A 160 -12.02 -5.07 -1.01
C GLN A 160 -11.11 -5.43 -2.20
N VAL A 161 -11.35 -4.84 -3.38
CA VAL A 161 -10.53 -5.04 -4.57
C VAL A 161 -9.11 -4.57 -4.31
N THR A 162 -8.92 -3.33 -3.85
CA THR A 162 -7.59 -2.75 -3.57
C THR A 162 -6.80 -3.58 -2.56
N ALA A 163 -7.44 -4.12 -1.53
CA ALA A 163 -6.75 -4.90 -0.51
C ALA A 163 -6.44 -6.34 -0.98
N LEU A 164 -7.28 -6.93 -1.86
CA LEU A 164 -6.99 -8.24 -2.46
C LEU A 164 -5.93 -8.13 -3.55
N ASP A 165 -5.83 -6.96 -4.19
CA ASP A 165 -4.85 -6.67 -5.23
C ASP A 165 -3.40 -6.81 -4.74
N ASP A 166 -3.12 -6.48 -3.47
CA ASP A 166 -1.80 -6.70 -2.86
C ASP A 166 -1.38 -8.18 -2.92
N ALA A 167 -2.30 -9.11 -2.64
CA ALA A 167 -2.01 -10.54 -2.71
C ALA A 167 -1.79 -11.00 -4.17
N VAL A 168 -2.59 -10.48 -5.11
CA VAL A 168 -2.46 -10.77 -6.54
C VAL A 168 -1.14 -10.22 -7.07
N ALA A 169 -0.79 -8.99 -6.71
CA ALA A 169 0.45 -8.34 -7.14
C ALA A 169 1.70 -9.06 -6.62
N LEU A 170 1.72 -9.47 -5.35
CA LEU A 170 2.83 -10.25 -4.79
C LEU A 170 2.98 -11.61 -5.48
N THR A 171 1.85 -12.26 -5.79
CA THR A 171 1.85 -13.53 -6.52
C THR A 171 2.37 -13.33 -7.94
N ALA A 172 1.86 -12.34 -8.66
CA ALA A 172 2.30 -12.01 -10.02
C ALA A 172 3.78 -11.67 -10.07
N PHE A 173 4.26 -10.87 -9.11
CA PHE A 173 5.69 -10.53 -9.02
C PHE A 173 6.57 -11.75 -8.76
N SER A 174 6.17 -12.64 -7.84
CA SER A 174 6.88 -13.89 -7.56
C SER A 174 6.96 -14.79 -8.80
N VAL A 175 5.85 -14.95 -9.52
CA VAL A 175 5.80 -15.73 -10.76
C VAL A 175 6.69 -15.10 -11.84
N CYS A 176 6.59 -13.78 -12.06
CA CYS A 176 7.41 -13.08 -13.05
C CYS A 176 8.90 -13.17 -12.71
N THR A 177 9.28 -13.05 -11.45
CA THR A 177 10.67 -13.19 -10.99
C THR A 177 11.19 -14.59 -11.25
N ALA A 178 10.41 -15.63 -10.97
CA ALA A 178 10.80 -17.01 -11.25
C ALA A 178 10.96 -17.27 -12.78
N VAL A 179 10.07 -16.71 -13.61
CA VAL A 179 10.20 -16.77 -15.06
C VAL A 179 11.47 -16.07 -15.53
N VAL A 180 11.77 -14.89 -14.98
CA VAL A 180 12.99 -14.13 -15.31
C VAL A 180 14.24 -14.93 -14.92
N ASN A 181 14.26 -15.51 -13.71
CA ASN A 181 15.37 -16.36 -13.27
C ASN A 181 15.55 -17.57 -14.21
N ALA A 182 14.44 -18.21 -14.58
CA ALA A 182 14.48 -19.35 -15.50
C ALA A 182 15.01 -18.98 -16.90
N LEU A 183 14.65 -17.78 -17.40
CA LEU A 183 15.19 -17.29 -18.68
C LEU A 183 16.69 -16.99 -18.62
N GLN A 184 17.22 -16.63 -17.45
CA GLN A 184 18.64 -16.33 -17.25
C GLN A 184 19.48 -17.58 -16.95
N THR A 185 18.94 -18.54 -16.18
CA THR A 185 19.67 -19.73 -15.72
C THR A 185 19.42 -20.97 -16.57
N GLY A 186 18.37 -20.94 -17.41
CA GLY A 186 17.93 -22.11 -18.22
C GLY A 186 17.18 -23.19 -17.43
N HIS A 187 16.97 -22.99 -16.13
CA HIS A 187 16.27 -23.95 -15.25
C HIS A 187 15.12 -23.28 -14.48
N ILE A 188 13.96 -23.90 -14.51
CA ILE A 188 12.82 -23.50 -13.66
C ILE A 188 12.99 -24.20 -12.31
N GLN A 189 13.21 -23.43 -11.26
CA GLN A 189 13.15 -23.96 -9.90
C GLN A 189 11.77 -23.69 -9.31
N PHE A 190 11.02 -24.77 -9.07
CA PHE A 190 9.69 -24.64 -8.44
C PHE A 190 9.74 -23.90 -7.09
N ALA A 191 10.87 -23.99 -6.39
CA ALA A 191 11.11 -23.28 -5.15
C ALA A 191 11.02 -21.76 -5.28
N ASP A 192 11.41 -21.19 -6.43
CA ASP A 192 11.41 -19.73 -6.67
C ASP A 192 9.98 -19.14 -6.66
N VAL A 193 8.96 -19.95 -6.97
CA VAL A 193 7.55 -19.57 -6.88
C VAL A 193 6.94 -20.02 -5.56
N ALA A 194 7.20 -21.28 -5.17
CA ALA A 194 6.55 -21.88 -4.01
C ALA A 194 6.97 -21.22 -2.69
N LEU A 195 8.25 -20.88 -2.54
CA LEU A 195 8.79 -20.36 -1.29
C LEU A 195 8.20 -18.98 -0.92
N PRO A 196 8.17 -17.97 -1.81
CA PRO A 196 7.49 -16.69 -1.52
C PRO A 196 6.00 -16.85 -1.22
N LEU A 197 5.30 -17.75 -1.92
CA LEU A 197 3.89 -18.03 -1.64
C LEU A 197 3.69 -18.67 -0.27
N LEU A 198 4.52 -19.62 0.13
CA LEU A 198 4.48 -20.24 1.45
C LEU A 198 4.77 -19.23 2.56
N TRP A 199 5.74 -18.34 2.36
CA TRP A 199 6.03 -17.25 3.29
C TRP A 199 4.84 -16.29 3.44
N ASN A 200 4.19 -15.91 2.34
CA ASN A 200 3.00 -15.06 2.38
C ASN A 200 1.82 -15.76 3.08
N LEU A 201 1.60 -17.06 2.83
CA LEU A 201 0.59 -17.84 3.53
C LEU A 201 0.91 -17.97 5.02
N GLY A 202 2.16 -18.19 5.37
CA GLY A 202 2.64 -18.20 6.75
C GLY A 202 2.39 -16.88 7.47
N ALA A 203 2.68 -15.75 6.79
CA ALA A 203 2.41 -14.42 7.30
C ALA A 203 0.90 -14.17 7.55
N VAL A 204 0.04 -14.60 6.64
CA VAL A 204 -1.42 -14.56 6.81
C VAL A 204 -1.86 -15.43 7.99
N ALA A 205 -1.37 -16.66 8.10
CA ALA A 205 -1.69 -17.57 9.20
C ALA A 205 -1.26 -16.99 10.56
N LEU A 206 -0.06 -16.40 10.62
CA LEU A 206 0.44 -15.71 11.83
C LEU A 206 -0.45 -14.52 12.19
N GLY A 207 -0.84 -13.70 11.22
CA GLY A 207 -1.76 -12.58 11.43
C GLY A 207 -3.11 -13.03 11.99
N LEU A 208 -3.68 -14.11 11.44
CA LEU A 208 -4.92 -14.70 11.97
C LEU A 208 -4.76 -15.27 13.38
N ALA A 209 -3.66 -15.96 13.67
CA ALA A 209 -3.36 -16.48 15.02
C ALA A 209 -3.25 -15.33 16.04
N LEU A 210 -2.54 -14.26 15.68
CA LEU A 210 -2.45 -13.07 16.53
C LEU A 210 -3.79 -12.32 16.65
N ALA A 211 -4.70 -12.44 15.68
CA ALA A 211 -6.05 -11.89 15.81
C ALA A 211 -6.86 -12.59 16.91
N VAL A 212 -6.72 -13.92 17.03
CA VAL A 212 -7.32 -14.70 18.14
C VAL A 212 -6.75 -14.24 19.47
N LEU A 213 -5.43 -14.16 19.57
CA LEU A 213 -4.76 -13.68 20.79
C LEU A 213 -5.19 -12.25 21.16
N LEU A 214 -5.19 -11.34 20.17
CA LEU A 214 -5.63 -9.96 20.37
C LEU A 214 -7.09 -9.90 20.85
N ARG A 215 -7.98 -10.70 20.25
CA ARG A 215 -9.38 -10.77 20.64
C ARG A 215 -9.56 -11.29 22.07
N TRP A 216 -8.80 -12.31 22.45
CA TRP A 216 -8.82 -12.88 23.78
C TRP A 216 -8.33 -11.87 24.82
N LEU A 217 -7.19 -11.23 24.58
CA LEU A 217 -6.62 -10.22 25.48
C LEU A 217 -7.49 -8.96 25.57
N ALA A 218 -8.03 -8.47 24.45
CA ALA A 218 -8.87 -7.27 24.42
C ALA A 218 -10.28 -7.48 25.01
N GLY A 219 -10.76 -8.73 25.12
CA GLY A 219 -12.11 -9.07 25.60
C GLY A 219 -12.29 -9.02 27.10
N GLN A 220 -11.26 -8.73 27.88
CA GLN A 220 -11.22 -8.84 29.34
C GLN A 220 -11.56 -7.54 30.10
N GLY A 221 -12.47 -6.70 29.59
CA GLY A 221 -12.91 -5.51 30.33
C GLY A 221 -11.86 -4.39 30.47
N HIS A 222 -10.85 -4.38 29.62
CA HIS A 222 -9.73 -3.43 29.67
C HIS A 222 -10.15 -2.01 29.25
N SER A 223 -9.48 -1.02 29.84
CA SER A 223 -9.69 0.38 29.47
C SER A 223 -9.35 0.60 27.99
N GLN A 224 -9.93 1.65 27.44
CA GLN A 224 -9.70 2.02 26.03
C GLN A 224 -8.23 2.27 25.70
N ALA A 225 -7.47 2.82 26.66
CA ALA A 225 -6.04 3.07 26.52
C ALA A 225 -5.25 1.76 26.45
N HIS A 226 -5.53 0.80 27.34
CA HIS A 226 -4.86 -0.49 27.34
C HIS A 226 -5.06 -1.27 26.04
N THR A 227 -6.30 -1.26 25.49
CA THR A 227 -6.57 -1.90 24.19
C THR A 227 -5.77 -1.27 23.07
N LEU A 228 -5.59 0.07 23.07
CA LEU A 228 -4.79 0.76 22.08
C LEU A 228 -3.30 0.39 22.20
N VAL A 229 -2.76 0.33 23.42
CA VAL A 229 -1.37 -0.09 23.67
C VAL A 229 -1.16 -1.53 23.19
N LEU A 230 -2.09 -2.44 23.54
CA LEU A 230 -2.01 -3.85 23.14
C LEU A 230 -1.97 -4.03 21.63
N VAL A 231 -2.87 -3.33 20.90
CA VAL A 231 -2.89 -3.40 19.43
C VAL A 231 -1.59 -2.87 18.81
N ASN A 232 -1.07 -1.76 19.34
CA ASN A 232 0.21 -1.22 18.86
C ASN A 232 1.35 -2.22 19.12
N ALA A 233 1.39 -2.86 20.31
CA ALA A 233 2.38 -3.87 20.63
C ALA A 233 2.32 -5.06 19.66
N VAL A 234 1.12 -5.57 19.37
CA VAL A 234 0.92 -6.69 18.43
C VAL A 234 1.30 -6.30 17.01
N LEU A 235 0.93 -5.08 16.55
CA LEU A 235 1.29 -4.59 15.22
C LEU A 235 2.80 -4.41 15.07
N LEU A 236 3.47 -3.81 16.06
CA LEU A 236 4.92 -3.65 16.06
C LEU A 236 5.65 -4.99 16.09
N PHE A 237 5.18 -5.95 16.92
CA PHE A 237 5.72 -7.29 16.95
C PHE A 237 5.59 -7.99 15.60
N LEU A 238 4.38 -7.97 15.01
CA LEU A 238 4.11 -8.62 13.73
C LEU A 238 4.90 -7.99 12.59
N SER A 239 4.94 -6.66 12.54
CA SER A 239 5.72 -5.93 11.55
C SER A 239 7.22 -6.19 11.67
N GLY A 240 7.75 -6.11 12.90
CA GLY A 240 9.16 -6.38 13.16
C GLY A 240 9.55 -7.81 12.82
N LEU A 241 8.72 -8.80 13.19
CA LEU A 241 8.97 -10.20 12.86
C LEU A 241 8.94 -10.43 11.34
N CYS A 242 7.97 -9.88 10.62
CA CYS A 242 7.92 -9.99 9.17
C CYS A 242 9.15 -9.32 8.52
N SER A 243 9.52 -8.12 8.96
CA SER A 243 10.69 -7.40 8.45
C SER A 243 12.00 -8.17 8.68
N THR A 244 12.18 -8.77 9.85
CA THR A 244 13.39 -9.60 10.14
C THR A 244 13.46 -10.88 9.32
N LEU A 245 12.30 -11.42 8.91
CA LEU A 245 12.21 -12.60 8.04
C LEU A 245 12.26 -12.24 6.54
N GLY A 246 12.38 -10.96 6.19
CA GLY A 246 12.36 -10.49 4.80
C GLY A 246 11.00 -10.63 4.12
N ILE A 247 9.90 -10.65 4.89
CA ILE A 247 8.53 -10.84 4.41
C ILE A 247 7.77 -9.52 4.54
N SER A 248 6.89 -9.21 3.58
CA SER A 248 6.04 -8.02 3.68
C SER A 248 5.07 -8.10 4.88
N PRO A 249 5.07 -7.12 5.79
CA PRO A 249 4.13 -7.09 6.92
C PRO A 249 2.69 -6.79 6.51
N LEU A 250 2.46 -6.32 5.27
CA LEU A 250 1.15 -5.88 4.78
C LEU A 250 0.09 -6.97 4.89
N LEU A 251 0.33 -8.15 4.30
CA LEU A 251 -0.63 -9.26 4.33
C LEU A 251 -0.89 -9.75 5.75
N ALA A 252 0.15 -9.85 6.57
CA ALA A 252 0.03 -10.30 7.96
C ALA A 252 -0.82 -9.33 8.79
N CYS A 253 -0.54 -8.03 8.73
CA CYS A 253 -1.30 -7.01 9.46
C CYS A 253 -2.75 -6.88 8.94
N MET A 254 -2.97 -7.07 7.63
CA MET A 254 -4.31 -7.11 7.07
C MET A 254 -5.09 -8.33 7.54
N ALA A 255 -4.46 -9.51 7.59
CA ALA A 255 -5.04 -10.73 8.12
C ALA A 255 -5.36 -10.60 9.62
N LEU A 256 -4.50 -9.93 10.41
CA LEU A 256 -4.76 -9.58 11.80
C LEU A 256 -6.04 -8.74 11.93
N GLY A 257 -6.19 -7.69 11.11
CA GLY A 257 -7.38 -6.84 11.11
C GLY A 257 -8.64 -7.57 10.67
N ALA A 258 -8.54 -8.40 9.62
CA ALA A 258 -9.63 -9.24 9.13
C ALA A 258 -10.06 -10.30 10.16
N GLY A 259 -9.10 -11.00 10.76
CA GLY A 259 -9.34 -11.95 11.82
C GLY A 259 -10.05 -11.30 13.01
N TYR A 260 -9.53 -10.16 13.49
CA TYR A 260 -10.09 -9.45 14.63
C TYR A 260 -11.57 -9.05 14.40
N VAL A 261 -11.92 -8.51 13.23
CA VAL A 261 -13.30 -8.12 12.93
C VAL A 261 -14.24 -9.31 12.80
N ASN A 262 -13.77 -10.43 12.25
CA ASN A 262 -14.58 -11.65 12.07
C ASN A 262 -14.78 -12.45 13.38
N LEU A 263 -13.87 -12.31 14.34
CA LEU A 263 -14.00 -12.84 15.69
C LEU A 263 -14.89 -11.98 16.60
N GLY A 264 -15.65 -11.03 16.06
CA GLY A 264 -16.53 -10.15 16.83
C GLY A 264 -15.78 -9.04 17.57
N GLY A 265 -14.60 -8.65 17.11
CA GLY A 265 -13.83 -7.56 17.67
C GLY A 265 -14.53 -6.19 17.59
N GLU A 266 -14.23 -5.31 18.53
CA GLU A 266 -14.89 -4.01 18.64
C GLU A 266 -14.57 -3.08 17.46
N LYS A 267 -15.58 -2.60 16.76
CA LYS A 267 -15.42 -1.57 15.71
C LYS A 267 -14.81 -0.26 16.25
N ARG A 268 -14.93 -0.01 17.55
CA ARG A 268 -14.34 1.16 18.22
C ARG A 268 -12.82 1.16 18.16
N LEU A 269 -12.18 -0.02 18.17
CA LEU A 269 -10.73 -0.15 18.05
C LEU A 269 -10.21 0.46 16.75
N PHE A 270 -10.80 0.08 15.62
CA PHE A 270 -10.42 0.66 14.32
C PHE A 270 -10.61 2.19 14.27
N LYS A 271 -11.68 2.72 14.89
CA LYS A 271 -11.88 4.17 14.99
C LYS A 271 -10.79 4.87 15.81
N ARG A 272 -10.25 4.19 16.83
CA ARG A 272 -9.13 4.73 17.63
C ARG A 272 -7.83 4.69 16.84
N MET A 273 -7.56 3.59 16.17
CA MET A 273 -6.41 3.48 15.27
C MET A 273 -6.45 4.55 14.18
N ASP A 274 -7.65 4.82 13.60
CA ASP A 274 -7.85 5.89 12.63
C ASP A 274 -7.57 7.30 13.18
N LYS A 275 -7.70 7.51 14.51
CA LYS A 275 -7.35 8.77 15.18
C LYS A 275 -5.88 8.86 15.58
N PHE A 276 -5.24 7.72 15.83
CA PHE A 276 -3.85 7.63 16.27
C PHE A 276 -2.86 7.67 15.10
N SER A 277 -3.21 7.04 13.97
CA SER A 277 -2.31 6.85 12.84
C SER A 277 -1.97 8.09 11.97
N PRO A 278 -2.73 9.21 11.93
CA PRO A 278 -2.51 10.30 10.98
C PRO A 278 -1.09 10.88 10.95
N PRO A 279 -0.38 11.11 12.08
CA PRO A 279 0.99 11.61 12.03
C PRO A 279 1.95 10.65 11.34
N PHE A 280 1.81 9.35 11.58
CA PHE A 280 2.64 8.31 10.96
C PHE A 280 2.36 8.19 9.45
N LEU A 281 1.10 8.34 9.04
CA LEU A 281 0.72 8.35 7.63
C LEU A 281 1.26 9.58 6.91
N LEU A 282 1.23 10.75 7.54
CA LEU A 282 1.87 11.96 7.00
C LEU A 282 3.36 11.73 6.81
N LEU A 283 4.06 11.25 7.85
CA LEU A 283 5.50 10.97 7.77
C LEU A 283 5.82 9.95 6.67
N PHE A 284 5.04 8.87 6.54
CA PHE A 284 5.19 7.87 5.49
C PHE A 284 5.15 8.51 4.08
N PHE A 285 4.12 9.30 3.78
CA PHE A 285 3.99 9.93 2.47
C PHE A 285 5.02 11.05 2.26
N ALA A 286 5.38 11.80 3.29
CA ALA A 286 6.43 12.81 3.21
C ALA A 286 7.81 12.16 2.98
N LEU A 287 8.12 11.05 3.65
CA LEU A 287 9.33 10.27 3.40
C LEU A 287 9.35 9.68 1.99
N SER A 288 8.22 9.22 1.47
CA SER A 288 8.11 8.74 0.09
C SER A 288 8.44 9.87 -0.91
N GLY A 289 7.91 11.08 -0.68
CA GLY A 289 8.25 12.25 -1.49
C GLY A 289 9.72 12.68 -1.37
N LEU A 290 10.27 12.62 -0.17
CA LEU A 290 11.67 12.95 0.10
C LEU A 290 12.67 12.01 -0.60
N ARG A 291 12.32 10.72 -0.70
CA ARG A 291 13.13 9.68 -1.36
C ARG A 291 12.98 9.69 -2.89
N LEU A 292 12.06 10.50 -3.44
CA LEU A 292 11.85 10.56 -4.88
C LEU A 292 13.09 11.15 -5.57
N ASN A 293 13.73 10.34 -6.42
CA ASN A 293 14.88 10.77 -7.19
C ASN A 293 14.40 11.52 -8.45
N ILE A 294 14.36 12.85 -8.38
CA ILE A 294 13.89 13.70 -9.49
C ILE A 294 14.73 13.52 -10.78
N PRO A 295 16.09 13.48 -10.72
CA PRO A 295 16.90 13.17 -11.91
C PRO A 295 16.55 11.83 -12.56
N SER A 296 16.34 10.77 -11.78
CA SER A 296 15.94 9.45 -12.31
C SER A 296 14.55 9.50 -12.95
N LEU A 297 13.64 10.32 -12.44
CA LEU A 297 12.34 10.53 -13.06
C LEU A 297 12.46 11.20 -14.42
N ALA A 298 13.38 12.17 -14.55
CA ALA A 298 13.66 12.84 -15.82
C ALA A 298 14.31 11.89 -16.84
N THR A 299 15.23 11.00 -16.40
CA THR A 299 15.87 9.99 -17.27
C THR A 299 14.92 8.87 -17.68
N ALA A 300 13.92 8.52 -16.85
CA ALA A 300 12.86 7.59 -17.23
C ALA A 300 12.05 8.09 -18.45
N GLY A 301 11.95 9.42 -18.63
CA GLY A 301 11.47 10.08 -19.83
C GLY A 301 10.13 9.52 -20.35
N VAL A 302 10.06 9.30 -21.65
CA VAL A 302 8.85 8.81 -22.35
C VAL A 302 8.43 7.43 -21.87
N ILE A 303 9.36 6.56 -21.49
CA ILE A 303 9.05 5.21 -20.99
C ILE A 303 8.26 5.29 -19.68
N GLY A 304 8.67 6.15 -18.75
CA GLY A 304 7.97 6.34 -17.47
C GLY A 304 6.56 6.93 -17.66
N VAL A 305 6.43 7.90 -18.58
CA VAL A 305 5.12 8.48 -18.95
C VAL A 305 4.22 7.42 -19.59
N ALA A 306 4.73 6.68 -20.54
CA ALA A 306 3.99 5.59 -21.20
C ALA A 306 3.56 4.51 -20.19
N TYR A 307 4.48 4.09 -19.30
CA TYR A 307 4.17 3.15 -18.23
C TYR A 307 2.98 3.62 -17.39
N PHE A 308 2.99 4.89 -16.98
CA PHE A 308 1.92 5.47 -16.16
C PHE A 308 0.56 5.41 -16.88
N PHE A 309 0.47 5.88 -18.12
CA PHE A 309 -0.79 5.91 -18.86
C PHE A 309 -1.27 4.51 -19.27
N VAL A 310 -0.37 3.62 -19.69
CA VAL A 310 -0.72 2.24 -20.08
C VAL A 310 -1.21 1.45 -18.85
N ARG A 311 -0.58 1.65 -17.69
CA ARG A 311 -1.02 1.07 -16.44
C ARG A 311 -2.45 1.51 -16.08
N ILE A 312 -2.74 2.81 -16.14
CA ILE A 312 -4.09 3.34 -15.87
C ILE A 312 -5.11 2.76 -16.86
N ALA A 313 -4.78 2.76 -18.15
CA ALA A 313 -5.66 2.21 -19.18
C ALA A 313 -5.93 0.71 -18.98
N GLY A 314 -4.88 -0.07 -18.65
CA GLY A 314 -4.98 -1.50 -18.35
C GLY A 314 -5.84 -1.77 -17.12
N LYS A 315 -5.63 -1.04 -16.03
CA LYS A 315 -6.45 -1.15 -14.81
C LYS A 315 -7.90 -0.78 -15.09
N TYR A 316 -8.13 0.31 -15.80
CA TYR A 316 -9.48 0.73 -16.18
C TYR A 316 -10.19 -0.33 -17.03
N ALA A 317 -9.54 -0.81 -18.08
CA ALA A 317 -10.11 -1.82 -18.96
C ALA A 317 -10.39 -3.14 -18.22
N GLY A 318 -9.44 -3.60 -17.39
CA GLY A 318 -9.57 -4.81 -16.59
C GLY A 318 -10.66 -4.71 -15.53
N ALA A 319 -10.72 -3.61 -14.77
CA ALA A 319 -11.76 -3.40 -13.77
C ALA A 319 -13.16 -3.30 -14.41
N SER A 320 -13.27 -2.56 -15.53
CA SER A 320 -14.54 -2.41 -16.25
C SER A 320 -15.03 -3.72 -16.85
N SER A 321 -14.14 -4.47 -17.50
CA SER A 321 -14.49 -5.79 -18.08
C SER A 321 -14.81 -6.81 -16.99
N GLY A 322 -14.02 -6.89 -15.92
CA GLY A 322 -14.30 -7.78 -14.78
C GLY A 322 -15.62 -7.45 -14.09
N ALA A 323 -15.94 -6.16 -13.89
CA ALA A 323 -17.19 -5.71 -13.33
C ALA A 323 -18.39 -6.01 -14.26
N ALA A 324 -18.22 -5.83 -15.57
CA ALA A 324 -19.23 -6.14 -16.58
C ALA A 324 -19.55 -7.64 -16.65
N LEU A 325 -18.53 -8.50 -16.64
CA LEU A 325 -18.67 -9.96 -16.58
C LEU A 325 -19.45 -10.41 -15.34
N CYS A 326 -19.27 -9.71 -14.22
CA CYS A 326 -19.98 -9.98 -12.97
C CYS A 326 -21.36 -9.30 -12.89
N ARG A 327 -21.84 -8.65 -13.95
CA ARG A 327 -23.09 -7.89 -13.98
C ARG A 327 -23.21 -6.94 -12.80
N ALA A 328 -22.14 -6.15 -12.56
CA ALA A 328 -22.12 -5.12 -11.53
C ALA A 328 -22.94 -3.89 -11.98
N ASP A 329 -23.24 -3.00 -11.02
CA ASP A 329 -23.94 -1.75 -11.32
C ASP A 329 -23.16 -0.90 -12.35
N PRO A 330 -23.87 -0.18 -13.26
CA PRO A 330 -23.22 0.65 -14.28
C PRO A 330 -22.21 1.67 -13.73
N SER A 331 -22.46 2.19 -12.54
CA SER A 331 -21.54 3.09 -11.84
C SER A 331 -20.22 2.41 -11.45
N ILE A 332 -20.28 1.14 -11.05
CA ILE A 332 -19.10 0.33 -10.72
C ILE A 332 -18.30 0.05 -11.99
N ILE A 333 -18.97 -0.39 -13.06
CA ILE A 333 -18.33 -0.67 -14.35
C ILE A 333 -17.58 0.57 -14.86
N LYS A 334 -18.18 1.75 -14.74
CA LYS A 334 -17.65 3.00 -15.30
C LYS A 334 -16.52 3.61 -14.46
N TYR A 335 -16.62 3.55 -13.12
CA TYR A 335 -15.76 4.37 -12.26
C TYR A 335 -14.76 3.58 -11.41
N LEU A 336 -14.92 2.26 -11.26
CA LEU A 336 -14.07 1.47 -10.38
C LEU A 336 -12.59 1.52 -10.82
N GLY A 337 -12.33 1.32 -12.12
CA GLY A 337 -10.98 1.34 -12.65
C GLY A 337 -10.28 2.71 -12.61
N LEU A 338 -11.06 3.81 -12.53
CA LEU A 338 -10.51 5.16 -12.32
C LEU A 338 -10.19 5.43 -10.84
N ALA A 339 -10.76 4.67 -9.92
CA ALA A 339 -10.56 4.81 -8.49
C ALA A 339 -9.44 3.89 -7.97
N LEU A 340 -8.98 2.92 -8.80
CA LEU A 340 -7.85 2.02 -8.58
C LEU A 340 -6.56 2.61 -9.13
#